data_4b55bc4704af3cf7a5c22ca8551c5682
#
_entry.id   4b55bc4704af3cf7a5c22ca8551c5682
#
_cell.length_a   1.000
_cell.length_b   1.000
_cell.length_c   1.000
_cell.angle_alpha   90.00
_cell.angle_beta   90.00
_cell.angle_gamma   90.00
#
_symmetry.space_group_name_H-M   'P 1'
#
loop_
_entity.id
_entity.type
_entity.pdbx_description
1 polymer ?
#
loop_
_entity_poly.entity_id
_entity_poly.type
_entity_poly.pdbx_seq_one_letter_code
_entity_poly.pdbx_strand_id
1 'polypeptide(L)'
;MSKKTKSLTLNFGPQHPAAHGVLRLILELDGELVEKADPHIGLLHRGTEKLIEQKTYTQALPYFDRLDYVAPMNQEHAFALAAEKLLKVEVPIRAKYIRVIFCEIGRILSHILNVTTQALDVGALTPSLWGFEERETLMTFYERASGSRLHANYFRTGGVNKDIPSKLIEDIEKFCKSFPKIIDDLEGLLTDNRIFKQRNVEIGVVSKQEALDHSFSGVMLRGSGVPWDLRRSQPYEIYKDLDFKIPIGKNGDCYDRYLCRIEEMRESVKIILQCIERLPKGPVISIDNKISPPNRDDIKQSMEALIHHFKLFTEGYRVPKGDVYTAVEAPKGEFGVYLISDGSNKPYRCKIRAPGFSHLQAMDYLIRGHMLADVPAVLGSLDIVFGEVDR
;
A
#
# COMPACT_ATOMS: atom_id res chain seq x y z
N MET A 1 -37.92 33.39 -15.93
CA MET A 1 -38.16 32.75 -14.63
C MET A 1 -37.27 31.55 -14.55
N SER A 2 -36.13 31.62 -13.85
CA SER A 2 -35.30 30.47 -13.57
C SER A 2 -36.09 29.55 -12.65
N LYS A 3 -36.39 28.31 -13.09
CA LYS A 3 -36.89 27.29 -12.21
C LYS A 3 -35.82 27.12 -11.11
N LYS A 4 -36.16 27.43 -9.87
CA LYS A 4 -35.34 27.02 -8.72
C LYS A 4 -35.30 25.50 -8.74
N THR A 5 -34.21 24.93 -9.20
CA THR A 5 -33.92 23.52 -9.02
C THR A 5 -33.89 23.23 -7.51
N LYS A 6 -34.55 22.18 -7.06
CA LYS A 6 -34.49 21.78 -5.66
C LYS A 6 -33.11 21.16 -5.43
N SER A 7 -32.30 21.77 -4.53
CA SER A 7 -31.12 21.10 -4.04
C SER A 7 -31.53 19.80 -3.35
N LEU A 8 -30.87 18.71 -3.72
CA LEU A 8 -31.09 17.39 -3.15
C LEU A 8 -29.85 17.00 -2.33
N THR A 9 -30.05 16.62 -1.08
CA THR A 9 -28.98 16.01 -0.28
C THR A 9 -29.07 14.50 -0.39
N LEU A 10 -28.02 13.86 -0.87
CA LEU A 10 -27.92 12.42 -1.06
C LEU A 10 -26.82 11.82 -0.16
N ASN A 11 -27.10 10.71 0.53
CA ASN A 11 -26.09 9.90 1.18
C ASN A 11 -25.57 8.82 0.20
N PHE A 12 -24.33 8.94 -0.23
CA PHE A 12 -23.63 7.95 -1.01
C PHE A 12 -22.83 7.05 -0.06
N GLY A 13 -23.30 5.83 0.17
CA GLY A 13 -22.78 4.91 1.19
C GLY A 13 -23.34 5.19 2.60
N PRO A 14 -22.91 4.39 3.63
CA PRO A 14 -21.81 3.40 3.57
C PRO A 14 -22.15 2.10 2.81
N GLN A 15 -23.42 1.71 2.69
CA GLN A 15 -23.81 0.54 1.91
C GLN A 15 -23.98 0.93 0.42
N HIS A 16 -22.88 0.97 -0.30
CA HIS A 16 -22.82 1.19 -1.73
C HIS A 16 -21.59 0.48 -2.29
N PRO A 17 -21.68 -0.21 -3.45
CA PRO A 17 -20.54 -0.94 -4.03
C PRO A 17 -19.30 -0.06 -4.22
N ALA A 18 -19.46 1.17 -4.72
CA ALA A 18 -18.37 2.11 -4.96
C ALA A 18 -17.94 2.93 -3.71
N ALA A 19 -18.52 2.68 -2.53
CA ALA A 19 -18.14 3.35 -1.28
C ALA A 19 -17.02 2.63 -0.51
N HIS A 20 -16.32 1.70 -1.15
CA HIS A 20 -15.24 0.91 -0.53
C HIS A 20 -15.60 0.30 0.84
N GLY A 21 -16.89 0.01 1.04
CA GLY A 21 -17.46 -0.67 2.20
C GLY A 21 -17.88 0.24 3.36
N VAL A 22 -17.22 1.37 3.61
CA VAL A 22 -17.43 2.16 4.84
C VAL A 22 -17.43 3.69 4.63
N LEU A 23 -17.33 4.18 3.42
CA LEU A 23 -17.43 5.63 3.16
C LEU A 23 -18.89 6.07 3.23
N ARG A 24 -19.16 7.05 4.07
CA ARG A 24 -20.37 7.86 3.98
C ARG A 24 -20.02 9.20 3.34
N LEU A 25 -20.47 9.42 2.13
CA LEU A 25 -20.27 10.68 1.42
C LEU A 25 -21.62 11.41 1.33
N ILE A 26 -21.71 12.61 1.90
CA ILE A 26 -22.90 13.44 1.78
C ILE A 26 -22.71 14.34 0.58
N LEU A 27 -23.61 14.22 -0.40
CA LEU A 27 -23.60 14.98 -1.63
C LEU A 27 -24.75 16.00 -1.61
N GLU A 28 -24.46 17.25 -1.92
CA GLU A 28 -25.44 18.27 -2.25
C GLU A 28 -25.47 18.39 -3.78
N LEU A 29 -26.67 18.20 -4.34
CA LEU A 29 -26.86 18.09 -5.80
C LEU A 29 -27.80 19.22 -6.29
N ASP A 30 -27.47 19.83 -7.44
CA ASP A 30 -28.37 20.60 -8.25
C ASP A 30 -28.74 19.80 -9.52
N GLY A 31 -29.86 19.11 -9.45
CA GLY A 31 -30.19 18.08 -10.45
C GLY A 31 -29.25 16.90 -10.34
N GLU A 32 -28.42 16.66 -11.37
CA GLU A 32 -27.41 15.59 -11.41
C GLU A 32 -25.99 16.11 -11.15
N LEU A 33 -25.81 17.43 -11.02
CA LEU A 33 -24.51 18.04 -10.77
C LEU A 33 -24.22 18.10 -9.28
N VAL A 34 -22.98 17.78 -8.91
CA VAL A 34 -22.50 17.84 -7.54
C VAL A 34 -22.07 19.29 -7.23
N GLU A 35 -22.74 19.93 -6.28
CA GLU A 35 -22.35 21.25 -5.76
C GLU A 35 -21.34 21.14 -4.62
N LYS A 36 -21.51 20.11 -3.77
CA LYS A 36 -20.64 19.88 -2.61
C LYS A 36 -20.60 18.42 -2.24
N ALA A 37 -19.43 17.99 -1.75
CA ALA A 37 -19.23 16.66 -1.21
C ALA A 37 -18.54 16.72 0.15
N ASP A 38 -19.14 16.07 1.14
CA ASP A 38 -18.62 15.99 2.51
C ASP A 38 -18.35 14.55 2.90
N PRO A 39 -17.07 14.10 2.90
CA PRO A 39 -16.68 12.74 3.26
C PRO A 39 -16.69 12.54 4.77
N HIS A 40 -17.55 11.67 5.26
CA HIS A 40 -17.59 11.24 6.65
C HIS A 40 -16.83 9.93 6.83
N ILE A 41 -15.74 9.98 7.56
CA ILE A 41 -14.86 8.85 7.88
C ILE A 41 -15.01 8.44 9.34
N GLY A 42 -14.37 7.34 9.73
CA GLY A 42 -14.33 6.85 11.10
C GLY A 42 -15.15 5.60 11.35
N LEU A 43 -15.91 5.09 10.37
CA LEU A 43 -16.69 3.86 10.51
C LEU A 43 -15.80 2.61 10.68
N LEU A 44 -14.54 2.67 10.27
CA LEU A 44 -13.53 1.64 10.47
C LEU A 44 -12.44 2.07 11.46
N HIS A 45 -12.68 3.08 12.28
CA HIS A 45 -11.73 3.51 13.30
C HIS A 45 -11.59 2.47 14.40
N ARG A 46 -10.38 1.95 14.58
CA ARG A 46 -10.05 0.88 15.53
C ARG A 46 -9.11 1.33 16.64
N GLY A 47 -8.72 2.61 16.65
CA GLY A 47 -7.76 3.15 17.60
C GLY A 47 -6.36 2.54 17.48
N THR A 48 -5.94 2.16 16.28
CA THR A 48 -4.70 1.42 16.00
C THR A 48 -3.47 2.12 16.58
N GLU A 49 -3.34 3.44 16.40
CA GLU A 49 -2.21 4.20 16.95
C GLU A 49 -2.15 4.05 18.48
N LYS A 50 -3.29 4.12 19.17
CA LYS A 50 -3.35 4.00 20.63
C LYS A 50 -3.13 2.56 21.13
N LEU A 51 -3.60 1.58 20.39
CA LEU A 51 -3.38 0.17 20.70
C LEU A 51 -1.90 -0.20 20.59
N ILE A 52 -1.20 0.32 19.58
CA ILE A 52 0.25 0.11 19.37
C ILE A 52 1.05 0.60 20.59
N GLU A 53 0.68 1.73 21.21
CA GLU A 53 1.34 2.26 22.41
C GLU A 53 1.26 1.31 23.61
N GLN A 54 0.32 0.37 23.64
CA GLN A 54 0.15 -0.61 24.70
C GLN A 54 0.84 -1.96 24.43
N LYS A 55 1.34 -2.17 23.22
CA LYS A 55 1.94 -3.42 22.75
C LYS A 55 3.45 -3.31 22.65
N THR A 56 4.14 -4.45 22.77
CA THR A 56 5.58 -4.49 22.44
C THR A 56 5.78 -4.26 20.94
N TYR A 57 6.98 -3.87 20.53
CA TYR A 57 7.29 -3.62 19.12
C TYR A 57 6.98 -4.85 18.23
N THR A 58 7.23 -6.05 18.71
CA THR A 58 6.88 -7.29 17.98
C THR A 58 5.37 -7.49 17.88
N GLN A 59 4.62 -7.18 18.94
CA GLN A 59 3.16 -7.30 18.96
C GLN A 59 2.46 -6.17 18.20
N ALA A 60 3.13 -5.04 17.97
CA ALA A 60 2.61 -3.92 17.23
C ALA A 60 2.58 -4.18 15.71
N LEU A 61 3.49 -5.01 15.19
CA LEU A 61 3.67 -5.27 13.78
C LEU A 61 2.40 -5.78 13.07
N PRO A 62 1.62 -6.75 13.62
CA PRO A 62 0.39 -7.22 13.00
C PRO A 62 -0.71 -6.16 12.83
N TYR A 63 -0.66 -5.04 13.55
CA TYR A 63 -1.60 -3.95 13.34
C TYR A 63 -1.38 -3.24 12.01
N PHE A 64 -0.12 -3.21 11.53
CA PHE A 64 0.22 -2.60 10.25
C PHE A 64 -0.34 -3.37 9.06
N ASP A 65 -0.39 -4.71 9.14
CA ASP A 65 -1.02 -5.53 8.08
C ASP A 65 -2.48 -5.15 7.81
N ARG A 66 -3.16 -4.66 8.82
CA ARG A 66 -4.59 -4.34 8.79
C ARG A 66 -4.88 -2.88 8.45
N LEU A 67 -3.87 -2.09 8.19
CA LEU A 67 -4.02 -0.71 7.71
C LEU A 67 -4.36 -0.70 6.23
N ASP A 68 -3.42 -1.07 5.38
CA ASP A 68 -3.70 -1.36 3.99
C ASP A 68 -3.74 -2.87 3.78
N TYR A 69 -4.91 -3.47 3.96
CA TYR A 69 -5.09 -4.91 3.84
C TYR A 69 -4.95 -5.43 2.40
N VAL A 70 -4.81 -4.56 1.41
CA VAL A 70 -4.57 -4.95 0.01
C VAL A 70 -3.08 -5.19 -0.25
N ALA A 71 -2.19 -4.41 0.40
CA ALA A 71 -0.74 -4.53 0.30
C ALA A 71 -0.09 -4.53 1.70
N PRO A 72 -0.38 -5.53 2.56
CA PRO A 72 0.00 -5.50 3.97
C PRO A 72 1.51 -5.45 4.19
N MET A 73 2.31 -6.17 3.41
CA MET A 73 3.76 -6.23 3.61
C MET A 73 4.46 -4.87 3.40
N ASN A 74 3.90 -3.97 2.57
CA ASN A 74 4.42 -2.62 2.43
C ASN A 74 4.26 -1.81 3.72
N GLN A 75 3.19 -2.05 4.47
CA GLN A 75 2.89 -1.39 5.74
C GLN A 75 3.80 -1.91 6.86
N GLU A 76 3.98 -3.25 6.93
CA GLU A 76 4.95 -3.88 7.85
C GLU A 76 6.34 -3.30 7.64
N HIS A 77 6.73 -3.09 6.39
CA HIS A 77 8.04 -2.59 6.02
C HIS A 77 8.35 -1.23 6.63
N ALA A 78 7.41 -0.27 6.56
CA ALA A 78 7.60 1.06 7.13
C ALA A 78 7.86 1.02 8.64
N PHE A 79 7.12 0.19 9.38
CA PHE A 79 7.31 0.04 10.81
C PHE A 79 8.62 -0.68 11.16
N ALA A 80 8.95 -1.75 10.42
CA ALA A 80 10.22 -2.46 10.61
C ALA A 80 11.42 -1.53 10.40
N LEU A 81 11.42 -0.73 9.32
CA LEU A 81 12.46 0.28 9.06
C LEU A 81 12.54 1.33 10.18
N ALA A 82 11.40 1.78 10.75
CA ALA A 82 11.38 2.73 11.85
C ALA A 82 12.07 2.14 13.10
N ALA A 83 11.71 0.92 13.47
CA ALA A 83 12.30 0.22 14.61
C ALA A 83 13.80 -0.05 14.39
N GLU A 84 14.21 -0.47 13.19
CA GLU A 84 15.59 -0.75 12.81
C GLU A 84 16.47 0.50 12.88
N LYS A 85 15.98 1.65 12.42
CA LYS A 85 16.69 2.94 12.53
C LYS A 85 16.91 3.34 13.98
N LEU A 86 15.93 3.17 14.87
CA LEU A 86 16.08 3.46 16.31
C LEU A 86 17.05 2.49 16.98
N LEU A 87 16.99 1.22 16.65
CA LEU A 87 17.88 0.18 17.18
C LEU A 87 19.29 0.21 16.58
N LYS A 88 19.45 0.87 15.42
CA LYS A 88 20.69 0.86 14.60
C LYS A 88 21.10 -0.57 14.20
N VAL A 89 20.14 -1.41 13.87
CA VAL A 89 20.37 -2.81 13.47
C VAL A 89 20.63 -2.87 11.98
N GLU A 90 21.66 -3.62 11.60
CA GLU A 90 21.94 -3.92 10.20
C GLU A 90 21.10 -5.12 9.73
N VAL A 91 20.36 -4.92 8.65
CA VAL A 91 19.56 -5.96 8.01
C VAL A 91 20.43 -6.72 7.01
N PRO A 92 20.44 -8.07 7.02
CA PRO A 92 21.16 -8.87 6.04
C PRO A 92 20.74 -8.54 4.61
N ILE A 93 21.71 -8.54 3.68
CA ILE A 93 21.46 -8.19 2.27
C ILE A 93 20.39 -9.08 1.66
N ARG A 94 20.42 -10.40 1.91
CA ARG A 94 19.39 -11.33 1.43
C ARG A 94 17.98 -10.93 1.87
N ALA A 95 17.81 -10.53 3.12
CA ALA A 95 16.53 -10.06 3.64
C ALA A 95 16.03 -8.80 2.93
N LYS A 96 16.92 -7.87 2.58
CA LYS A 96 16.58 -6.66 1.83
C LYS A 96 16.01 -7.00 0.44
N TYR A 97 16.63 -7.95 -0.27
CA TYR A 97 16.10 -8.44 -1.55
C TYR A 97 14.72 -9.06 -1.40
N ILE A 98 14.54 -9.91 -0.39
CA ILE A 98 13.26 -10.56 -0.10
C ILE A 98 12.16 -9.53 0.18
N ARG A 99 12.45 -8.52 1.01
CA ARG A 99 11.51 -7.44 1.32
C ARG A 99 11.09 -6.69 0.07
N VAL A 100 12.03 -6.34 -0.80
CA VAL A 100 11.71 -5.64 -2.05
C VAL A 100 10.85 -6.50 -2.98
N ILE A 101 11.14 -7.80 -3.13
CA ILE A 101 10.32 -8.71 -3.93
C ILE A 101 8.87 -8.69 -3.43
N PHE A 102 8.64 -8.85 -2.14
CA PHE A 102 7.29 -8.90 -1.59
C PHE A 102 6.59 -7.53 -1.55
N CYS A 103 7.32 -6.44 -1.41
CA CYS A 103 6.76 -5.09 -1.55
C CYS A 103 6.26 -4.84 -2.98
N GLU A 104 7.01 -5.26 -3.98
CA GLU A 104 6.59 -5.10 -5.38
C GLU A 104 5.46 -6.08 -5.77
N ILE A 105 5.43 -7.31 -5.21
CA ILE A 105 4.25 -8.19 -5.32
C ILE A 105 3.02 -7.52 -4.70
N GLY A 106 3.17 -6.88 -3.54
CA GLY A 106 2.11 -6.10 -2.90
C GLY A 106 1.62 -4.94 -3.76
N ARG A 107 2.54 -4.27 -4.48
CA ARG A 107 2.19 -3.22 -5.45
C ARG A 107 1.36 -3.77 -6.60
N ILE A 108 1.75 -4.88 -7.18
CA ILE A 108 0.99 -5.56 -8.25
C ILE A 108 -0.40 -5.96 -7.74
N LEU A 109 -0.49 -6.58 -6.55
CA LEU A 109 -1.76 -6.95 -5.91
C LEU A 109 -2.71 -5.76 -5.75
N SER A 110 -2.18 -4.61 -5.30
CA SER A 110 -2.96 -3.40 -5.10
C SER A 110 -3.42 -2.79 -6.42
N HIS A 111 -2.52 -2.68 -7.39
CA HIS A 111 -2.85 -2.07 -8.68
C HIS A 111 -3.81 -2.92 -9.52
N ILE A 112 -3.70 -4.26 -9.50
CA ILE A 112 -4.69 -5.13 -10.13
C ILE A 112 -6.07 -4.87 -9.53
N LEU A 113 -6.18 -4.86 -8.19
CA LEU A 113 -7.45 -4.61 -7.53
C LEU A 113 -8.01 -3.24 -7.93
N ASN A 114 -7.19 -2.19 -7.84
CA ASN A 114 -7.63 -0.84 -8.13
C ASN A 114 -8.10 -0.67 -9.59
N VAL A 115 -7.27 -1.09 -10.56
CA VAL A 115 -7.60 -0.97 -11.99
C VAL A 115 -8.89 -1.71 -12.33
N THR A 116 -9.05 -2.91 -11.80
CA THR A 116 -10.21 -3.75 -12.11
C THR A 116 -11.49 -3.29 -11.41
N THR A 117 -11.39 -2.77 -10.17
CA THR A 117 -12.55 -2.18 -9.47
C THR A 117 -12.93 -0.82 -10.04
N GLN A 118 -11.98 0.02 -10.46
CA GLN A 118 -12.27 1.26 -11.18
C GLN A 118 -13.01 0.96 -12.51
N ALA A 119 -12.60 -0.09 -13.23
CA ALA A 119 -13.31 -0.53 -14.42
C ALA A 119 -14.75 -1.00 -14.10
N LEU A 120 -14.92 -1.72 -12.98
CA LEU A 120 -16.24 -2.14 -12.49
C LEU A 120 -17.14 -0.94 -12.15
N ASP A 121 -16.61 0.10 -11.51
CA ASP A 121 -17.33 1.33 -11.16
C ASP A 121 -17.84 2.08 -12.41
N VAL A 122 -17.13 1.93 -13.53
CA VAL A 122 -17.53 2.46 -14.85
C VAL A 122 -18.45 1.51 -15.61
N GLY A 123 -18.67 0.28 -15.09
CA GLY A 123 -19.60 -0.71 -15.66
C GLY A 123 -18.93 -1.89 -16.38
N ALA A 124 -17.60 -2.00 -16.38
CA ALA A 124 -16.88 -3.12 -17.00
C ALA A 124 -16.63 -4.25 -15.98
N LEU A 125 -17.47 -5.28 -15.96
CA LEU A 125 -17.38 -6.40 -15.02
C LEU A 125 -16.24 -7.38 -15.34
N THR A 126 -16.00 -7.69 -16.61
CA THR A 126 -15.05 -8.73 -17.05
C THR A 126 -13.62 -8.52 -16.54
N PRO A 127 -13.02 -7.30 -16.57
CA PRO A 127 -11.67 -7.07 -16.06
C PRO A 127 -11.49 -7.47 -14.60
N SER A 128 -12.54 -7.31 -13.76
CA SER A 128 -12.47 -7.69 -12.36
C SER A 128 -12.33 -9.20 -12.17
N LEU A 129 -13.02 -10.01 -12.96
CA LEU A 129 -12.92 -11.47 -12.90
C LEU A 129 -11.52 -11.96 -13.30
N TRP A 130 -10.96 -11.42 -14.36
CA TRP A 130 -9.60 -11.77 -14.82
C TRP A 130 -8.52 -11.31 -13.83
N GLY A 131 -8.62 -10.08 -13.34
CA GLY A 131 -7.65 -9.57 -12.38
C GLY A 131 -7.65 -10.33 -11.05
N PHE A 132 -8.81 -10.82 -10.60
CA PHE A 132 -8.89 -11.61 -9.36
C PHE A 132 -8.29 -13.01 -9.51
N GLU A 133 -8.27 -13.62 -10.70
CA GLU A 133 -7.55 -14.88 -10.97
C GLU A 133 -6.04 -14.71 -10.74
N GLU A 134 -5.46 -13.64 -11.30
CA GLU A 134 -4.03 -13.36 -11.10
C GLU A 134 -3.71 -12.96 -9.66
N ARG A 135 -4.62 -12.22 -9.04
CA ARG A 135 -4.49 -11.84 -7.64
C ARG A 135 -4.48 -13.05 -6.72
N GLU A 136 -5.26 -14.08 -7.02
CA GLU A 136 -5.26 -15.36 -6.30
C GLU A 136 -3.88 -16.05 -6.35
N THR A 137 -3.25 -16.04 -7.51
CA THR A 137 -1.88 -16.59 -7.67
C THR A 137 -0.87 -15.86 -6.79
N LEU A 138 -0.91 -14.52 -6.77
CA LEU A 138 -0.02 -13.70 -5.94
C LEU A 138 -0.27 -13.91 -4.43
N MET A 139 -1.52 -14.07 -4.01
CA MET A 139 -1.87 -14.38 -2.60
C MET A 139 -1.35 -15.77 -2.18
N THR A 140 -1.29 -16.72 -3.10
CA THR A 140 -0.65 -18.04 -2.86
C THR A 140 0.86 -17.89 -2.60
N PHE A 141 1.53 -16.92 -3.24
CA PHE A 141 2.94 -16.63 -2.94
C PHE A 141 3.11 -16.08 -1.52
N TYR A 142 2.21 -15.22 -1.06
CA TYR A 142 2.19 -14.75 0.32
C TYR A 142 2.00 -15.89 1.30
N GLU A 143 1.04 -16.78 1.04
CA GLU A 143 0.76 -17.94 1.88
C GLU A 143 1.98 -18.88 1.98
N ARG A 144 2.64 -19.16 0.88
CA ARG A 144 3.82 -20.05 0.86
C ARG A 144 5.03 -19.46 1.59
N ALA A 145 5.16 -18.14 1.66
CA ALA A 145 6.23 -17.46 2.38
C ALA A 145 5.93 -17.29 3.87
N SER A 146 4.71 -16.88 4.19
CA SER A 146 4.33 -16.46 5.55
C SER A 146 3.42 -17.45 6.27
N GLY A 147 2.64 -18.24 5.55
CA GLY A 147 1.57 -19.08 6.07
C GLY A 147 0.20 -18.39 6.05
N SER A 148 0.10 -17.15 5.59
CA SER A 148 -1.14 -16.38 5.50
C SER A 148 -1.30 -15.75 4.13
N ARG A 149 -2.53 -15.77 3.60
CA ARG A 149 -2.85 -15.24 2.26
C ARG A 149 -2.87 -13.71 2.20
N LEU A 150 -3.21 -13.04 3.31
CA LEU A 150 -3.33 -11.58 3.41
C LEU A 150 -2.43 -11.03 4.50
N HIS A 151 -2.86 -11.12 5.75
CA HIS A 151 -2.14 -10.57 6.90
C HIS A 151 -0.93 -11.45 7.24
N ALA A 152 0.17 -11.18 6.57
CA ALA A 152 1.33 -12.06 6.51
C ALA A 152 2.19 -12.01 7.78
N ASN A 153 2.33 -10.82 8.39
CA ASN A 153 3.25 -10.59 9.50
C ASN A 153 4.63 -11.23 9.25
N TYR A 154 5.13 -11.03 8.03
CA TYR A 154 6.31 -11.70 7.51
C TYR A 154 7.59 -10.91 7.74
N PHE A 155 7.53 -9.59 7.61
CA PHE A 155 8.67 -8.73 7.91
C PHE A 155 8.83 -8.63 9.42
N ARG A 156 10.07 -8.60 9.84
CA ARG A 156 10.45 -8.50 11.27
C ARG A 156 11.52 -7.45 11.41
N THR A 157 11.61 -6.84 12.57
CA THR A 157 12.76 -6.01 12.91
C THR A 157 14.03 -6.84 12.79
N GLY A 158 14.96 -6.40 11.93
CA GLY A 158 16.20 -7.09 11.63
C GLY A 158 16.15 -8.06 10.44
N GLY A 159 15.01 -8.16 9.70
CA GLY A 159 14.93 -9.01 8.51
C GLY A 159 13.54 -9.54 8.19
N VAL A 160 13.45 -10.82 7.87
CA VAL A 160 12.20 -11.55 7.59
C VAL A 160 12.09 -12.79 8.45
N ASN A 161 10.87 -13.25 8.69
CA ASN A 161 10.58 -14.35 9.60
C ASN A 161 11.17 -15.69 9.16
N LYS A 162 11.15 -15.98 7.86
CA LYS A 162 11.65 -17.23 7.24
C LYS A 162 12.25 -16.94 5.88
N ASP A 163 13.17 -17.80 5.45
CA ASP A 163 13.70 -17.73 4.08
C ASP A 163 12.66 -18.20 3.05
N ILE A 164 12.83 -17.74 1.82
CA ILE A 164 11.98 -18.12 0.70
C ILE A 164 12.42 -19.47 0.15
N PRO A 165 11.52 -20.46 0.02
CA PRO A 165 11.83 -21.73 -0.66
C PRO A 165 12.24 -21.50 -2.13
N SER A 166 13.24 -22.24 -2.63
CA SER A 166 13.70 -22.11 -4.02
C SER A 166 12.58 -22.29 -5.05
N LYS A 167 11.69 -23.26 -4.82
CA LYS A 167 10.53 -23.50 -5.68
C LYS A 167 9.58 -22.28 -5.74
N LEU A 168 9.46 -21.52 -4.64
CA LEU A 168 8.64 -20.30 -4.65
C LEU A 168 9.27 -19.21 -5.51
N ILE A 169 10.60 -19.07 -5.47
CA ILE A 169 11.33 -18.13 -6.32
C ILE A 169 11.13 -18.47 -7.80
N GLU A 170 11.22 -19.73 -8.18
CA GLU A 170 10.97 -20.19 -9.55
C GLU A 170 9.54 -19.90 -10.02
N ASP A 171 8.55 -20.09 -9.14
CA ASP A 171 7.15 -19.85 -9.48
C ASP A 171 6.86 -18.34 -9.59
N ILE A 172 7.47 -17.48 -8.74
CA ILE A 172 7.39 -16.01 -8.87
C ILE A 172 8.03 -15.56 -10.20
N GLU A 173 9.19 -16.14 -10.57
CA GLU A 173 9.85 -15.83 -11.84
C GLU A 173 8.98 -16.20 -13.05
N LYS A 174 8.34 -17.37 -13.03
CA LYS A 174 7.41 -17.79 -14.08
C LYS A 174 6.23 -16.84 -14.19
N PHE A 175 5.62 -16.48 -13.07
CA PHE A 175 4.53 -15.50 -13.02
C PHE A 175 4.97 -14.17 -13.64
N CYS A 176 6.11 -13.63 -13.23
CA CYS A 176 6.62 -12.36 -13.76
C CYS A 176 6.89 -12.39 -15.27
N LYS A 177 7.23 -13.56 -15.84
CA LYS A 177 7.41 -13.71 -17.29
C LYS A 177 6.10 -13.78 -18.07
N SER A 178 5.02 -14.28 -17.47
CA SER A 178 3.70 -14.38 -18.11
C SER A 178 2.83 -13.14 -17.90
N PHE A 179 2.97 -12.47 -16.77
CA PHE A 179 2.10 -11.38 -16.32
C PHE A 179 2.04 -10.16 -17.29
N PRO A 180 3.12 -9.75 -17.99
CA PRO A 180 3.03 -8.66 -18.96
C PRO A 180 1.97 -8.88 -20.06
N LYS A 181 1.77 -10.13 -20.49
CA LYS A 181 0.72 -10.47 -21.46
C LYS A 181 -0.69 -10.22 -20.89
N ILE A 182 -0.86 -10.52 -19.60
CA ILE A 182 -2.14 -10.29 -18.91
C ILE A 182 -2.43 -8.80 -18.79
N ILE A 183 -1.39 -7.99 -18.53
CA ILE A 183 -1.52 -6.53 -18.55
C ILE A 183 -1.94 -6.07 -19.94
N ASP A 184 -1.33 -6.59 -21.01
CA ASP A 184 -1.68 -6.25 -22.41
C ASP A 184 -3.14 -6.62 -22.73
N ASP A 185 -3.61 -7.78 -22.26
CA ASP A 185 -4.99 -8.23 -22.43
C ASP A 185 -5.97 -7.30 -21.69
N LEU A 186 -5.64 -6.85 -20.45
CA LEU A 186 -6.44 -5.86 -19.71
C LEU A 186 -6.46 -4.49 -20.39
N GLU A 187 -5.32 -4.03 -20.90
CA GLU A 187 -5.25 -2.78 -21.67
C GLU A 187 -6.07 -2.86 -22.95
N GLY A 188 -6.03 -3.97 -23.65
CA GLY A 188 -6.84 -4.21 -24.85
C GLY A 188 -8.34 -4.07 -24.61
N LEU A 189 -8.81 -4.38 -23.39
CA LEU A 189 -10.20 -4.20 -23.00
C LEU A 189 -10.54 -2.76 -22.56
N LEU A 190 -9.62 -2.06 -21.93
CA LEU A 190 -9.89 -0.81 -21.20
C LEU A 190 -9.32 0.42 -21.90
N THR A 191 -8.01 0.40 -22.25
CA THR A 191 -7.27 1.59 -22.63
C THR A 191 -7.89 2.29 -23.85
N ASP A 192 -8.24 1.55 -24.89
CA ASP A 192 -8.85 2.14 -26.10
C ASP A 192 -10.38 2.08 -26.12
N ASN A 193 -10.99 1.58 -25.07
CA ASN A 193 -12.44 1.52 -24.96
C ASN A 193 -13.04 2.93 -24.88
N ARG A 194 -13.94 3.25 -25.81
CA ARG A 194 -14.58 4.57 -25.90
C ARG A 194 -15.35 4.94 -24.62
N ILE A 195 -16.06 3.99 -24.03
CA ILE A 195 -16.84 4.23 -22.83
C ILE A 195 -15.91 4.53 -21.65
N PHE A 196 -14.87 3.70 -21.49
CA PHE A 196 -13.90 3.89 -20.41
C PHE A 196 -13.16 5.24 -20.52
N LYS A 197 -12.76 5.62 -21.74
CA LYS A 197 -12.15 6.95 -22.00
C LYS A 197 -13.11 8.08 -21.64
N GLN A 198 -14.35 8.05 -22.11
CA GLN A 198 -15.33 9.10 -21.85
C GLN A 198 -15.69 9.23 -20.36
N ARG A 199 -15.51 8.18 -19.56
CA ARG A 199 -15.78 8.16 -18.12
C ARG A 199 -14.57 8.49 -17.26
N ASN A 200 -13.38 8.67 -17.82
CA ASN A 200 -12.15 8.92 -17.08
C ASN A 200 -11.35 10.12 -17.58
N VAL A 201 -11.42 10.44 -18.87
CA VAL A 201 -10.68 11.59 -19.47
C VAL A 201 -11.37 12.90 -19.05
N GLU A 202 -10.56 13.87 -18.63
CA GLU A 202 -11.00 15.18 -18.13
C GLU A 202 -11.90 15.13 -16.89
N ILE A 203 -11.95 13.99 -16.18
CA ILE A 203 -12.71 13.83 -14.93
C ILE A 203 -11.75 13.80 -13.75
N GLY A 204 -12.09 14.59 -12.71
CA GLY A 204 -11.28 14.71 -11.50
C GLY A 204 -9.86 15.21 -11.77
N VAL A 205 -9.74 16.21 -12.62
CA VAL A 205 -8.46 16.83 -13.01
C VAL A 205 -7.85 17.56 -11.83
N VAL A 206 -6.54 17.33 -11.61
CA VAL A 206 -5.75 18.03 -10.60
C VAL A 206 -4.48 18.56 -11.23
N SER A 207 -4.28 19.87 -11.15
CA SER A 207 -3.05 20.48 -11.59
C SER A 207 -1.87 20.13 -10.68
N LYS A 208 -0.65 20.31 -11.18
CA LYS A 208 0.58 20.05 -10.43
C LYS A 208 0.64 20.82 -9.10
N GLN A 209 0.23 22.08 -9.08
CA GLN A 209 0.26 22.92 -7.89
C GLN A 209 -0.77 22.46 -6.87
N GLU A 210 -2.00 22.20 -7.29
CA GLU A 210 -3.08 21.71 -6.43
C GLU A 210 -2.75 20.34 -5.82
N ALA A 211 -2.09 19.45 -6.60
CA ALA A 211 -1.65 18.16 -6.08
C ALA A 211 -0.65 18.32 -4.92
N LEU A 212 0.24 19.32 -4.99
CA LEU A 212 1.17 19.63 -3.90
C LEU A 212 0.45 20.28 -2.72
N ASP A 213 -0.46 21.22 -2.97
CA ASP A 213 -1.21 21.92 -1.92
C ASP A 213 -2.11 20.98 -1.12
N HIS A 214 -2.70 19.95 -1.77
CA HIS A 214 -3.47 18.89 -1.13
C HIS A 214 -2.60 17.77 -0.52
N SER A 215 -1.28 17.90 -0.56
CA SER A 215 -0.32 16.89 -0.04
C SER A 215 -0.50 15.50 -0.66
N PHE A 216 -0.78 15.45 -1.95
CA PHE A 216 -0.87 14.20 -2.69
C PHE A 216 0.49 13.50 -2.77
N SER A 217 0.46 12.20 -2.86
CA SER A 217 1.64 11.34 -3.00
C SER A 217 1.33 10.16 -3.93
N GLY A 218 2.37 9.43 -4.32
CA GLY A 218 2.22 8.25 -5.17
C GLY A 218 1.62 8.56 -6.53
N VAL A 219 0.75 7.68 -7.00
CA VAL A 219 0.11 7.79 -8.31
C VAL A 219 -0.72 9.07 -8.46
N MET A 220 -1.35 9.55 -7.38
CA MET A 220 -2.11 10.81 -7.42
C MET A 220 -1.23 12.00 -7.78
N LEU A 221 -0.02 12.06 -7.24
CA LEU A 221 0.94 13.12 -7.55
C LEU A 221 1.60 12.92 -8.91
N ARG A 222 1.97 11.66 -9.24
CA ARG A 222 2.59 11.33 -10.53
C ARG A 222 1.64 11.52 -11.70
N GLY A 223 0.36 11.21 -11.54
CA GLY A 223 -0.68 11.50 -12.54
C GLY A 223 -0.75 12.98 -12.91
N SER A 224 -0.51 13.89 -11.96
CA SER A 224 -0.45 15.34 -12.18
C SER A 224 0.90 15.85 -12.70
N GLY A 225 1.80 14.98 -13.14
CA GLY A 225 3.05 15.36 -13.81
C GLY A 225 4.24 15.64 -12.89
N VAL A 226 4.21 15.22 -11.63
CA VAL A 226 5.33 15.37 -10.69
C VAL A 226 6.10 14.05 -10.55
N PRO A 227 7.40 14.00 -10.94
CA PRO A 227 8.20 12.77 -10.90
C PRO A 227 8.71 12.47 -9.48
N TRP A 228 7.80 12.35 -8.50
CA TRP A 228 8.16 12.06 -7.11
C TRP A 228 7.90 10.59 -6.78
N ASP A 229 8.97 9.91 -6.35
CA ASP A 229 8.92 8.52 -5.88
C ASP A 229 10.01 8.33 -4.83
N LEU A 230 9.65 7.87 -3.64
CA LEU A 230 10.58 7.68 -2.53
C LEU A 230 11.64 6.62 -2.85
N ARG A 231 11.34 5.65 -3.70
CA ARG A 231 12.30 4.63 -4.12
C ARG A 231 13.51 5.22 -4.88
N ARG A 232 13.34 6.43 -5.45
CA ARG A 232 14.39 7.18 -6.16
C ARG A 232 14.89 8.40 -5.39
N SER A 233 13.99 9.18 -4.78
CA SER A 233 14.34 10.43 -4.08
C SER A 233 15.00 10.18 -2.72
N GLN A 234 14.56 9.14 -2.01
CA GLN A 234 15.11 8.71 -0.71
C GLN A 234 15.21 7.19 -0.67
N PRO A 235 16.13 6.60 -1.48
CA PRO A 235 16.20 5.16 -1.64
C PRO A 235 16.44 4.45 -0.31
N TYR A 236 15.64 3.43 -0.08
CA TYR A 236 15.75 2.51 1.04
C TYR A 236 16.01 1.09 0.53
N GLU A 237 16.46 0.19 1.41
CA GLU A 237 16.86 -1.18 1.06
C GLU A 237 17.83 -1.21 -0.13
N ILE A 238 17.47 -1.87 -1.22
CA ILE A 238 18.29 -2.04 -2.43
C ILE A 238 17.77 -1.26 -3.64
N TYR A 239 16.75 -0.40 -3.50
CA TYR A 239 16.16 0.31 -4.65
C TYR A 239 17.16 1.20 -5.40
N LYS A 240 18.23 1.65 -4.73
CA LYS A 240 19.30 2.44 -5.35
C LYS A 240 20.01 1.67 -6.49
N ASP A 241 20.12 0.34 -6.34
CA ASP A 241 20.88 -0.53 -7.25
C ASP A 241 20.01 -1.15 -8.35
N LEU A 242 18.70 -0.86 -8.33
CA LEU A 242 17.74 -1.39 -9.30
C LEU A 242 17.43 -0.39 -10.40
N ASP A 243 17.23 -0.89 -11.60
CA ASP A 243 16.84 -0.08 -12.75
C ASP A 243 15.33 -0.19 -12.99
N PHE A 244 14.64 0.95 -12.87
CA PHE A 244 13.21 1.09 -13.16
C PHE A 244 12.87 2.53 -13.50
N LYS A 245 11.77 2.74 -14.21
CA LYS A 245 11.27 4.06 -14.58
C LYS A 245 10.14 4.48 -13.65
N ILE A 246 9.94 5.77 -13.47
CA ILE A 246 8.81 6.35 -12.75
C ILE A 246 7.78 6.78 -13.79
N PRO A 247 6.60 6.17 -13.85
CA PRO A 247 5.53 6.60 -14.73
C PRO A 247 5.00 7.98 -14.33
N ILE A 248 4.77 8.85 -15.30
CA ILE A 248 4.33 10.23 -15.07
C ILE A 248 3.20 10.54 -16.04
N GLY A 249 2.07 10.98 -15.50
CA GLY A 249 0.94 11.51 -16.27
C GLY A 249 1.17 12.94 -16.77
N LYS A 250 0.23 13.45 -17.53
CA LYS A 250 0.28 14.80 -18.11
C LYS A 250 -0.92 15.66 -17.69
N ASN A 251 -2.10 15.08 -17.72
CA ASN A 251 -3.37 15.81 -17.57
C ASN A 251 -3.87 15.83 -16.11
N GLY A 252 -3.41 14.90 -15.27
CA GLY A 252 -3.84 14.81 -13.87
C GLY A 252 -5.28 14.31 -13.68
N ASP A 253 -5.85 13.63 -14.66
CA ASP A 253 -7.21 13.09 -14.63
C ASP A 253 -7.25 11.62 -14.17
N CYS A 254 -8.45 11.06 -14.05
CA CYS A 254 -8.63 9.66 -13.68
C CYS A 254 -7.99 8.69 -14.67
N TYR A 255 -7.93 9.07 -15.95
CA TYR A 255 -7.34 8.25 -17.01
C TYR A 255 -5.81 8.19 -16.90
N ASP A 256 -5.14 9.31 -16.65
CA ASP A 256 -3.68 9.32 -16.45
C ASP A 256 -3.28 8.54 -15.20
N ARG A 257 -4.08 8.59 -14.11
CA ARG A 257 -3.87 7.77 -12.92
C ARG A 257 -3.97 6.28 -13.22
N TYR A 258 -4.93 5.89 -14.06
CA TYR A 258 -5.05 4.52 -14.54
C TYR A 258 -3.81 4.10 -15.33
N LEU A 259 -3.36 4.90 -16.30
CA LEU A 259 -2.17 4.60 -17.10
C LEU A 259 -0.91 4.49 -16.23
N CYS A 260 -0.73 5.37 -15.24
CA CYS A 260 0.38 5.29 -14.31
C CYS A 260 0.39 3.95 -13.55
N ARG A 261 -0.76 3.44 -13.12
CA ARG A 261 -0.85 2.15 -12.41
C ARG A 261 -0.52 0.97 -13.32
N ILE A 262 -0.94 1.00 -14.56
CA ILE A 262 -0.59 -0.02 -15.56
C ILE A 262 0.94 -0.07 -15.75
N GLU A 263 1.57 1.08 -15.97
CA GLU A 263 3.01 1.13 -16.14
C GLU A 263 3.77 0.76 -14.85
N GLU A 264 3.26 1.13 -13.67
CA GLU A 264 3.87 0.71 -12.40
C GLU A 264 3.86 -0.81 -12.23
N MET A 265 2.82 -1.51 -12.68
CA MET A 265 2.82 -2.98 -12.65
C MET A 265 3.92 -3.57 -13.54
N ARG A 266 4.15 -3.00 -14.74
CA ARG A 266 5.25 -3.43 -15.63
C ARG A 266 6.63 -3.19 -15.00
N GLU A 267 6.82 -2.02 -14.38
CA GLU A 267 8.08 -1.70 -13.71
C GLU A 267 8.30 -2.56 -12.46
N SER A 268 7.24 -2.89 -11.70
CA SER A 268 7.33 -3.82 -10.55
C SER A 268 7.78 -5.22 -10.98
N VAL A 269 7.29 -5.72 -12.11
CA VAL A 269 7.77 -7.00 -12.70
C VAL A 269 9.27 -6.94 -13.00
N LYS A 270 9.76 -5.86 -13.59
CA LYS A 270 11.19 -5.68 -13.87
C LYS A 270 12.03 -5.66 -12.59
N ILE A 271 11.55 -4.98 -11.55
CA ILE A 271 12.20 -4.93 -10.24
C ILE A 271 12.29 -6.34 -9.64
N ILE A 272 11.20 -7.10 -9.64
CA ILE A 272 11.16 -8.47 -9.10
C ILE A 272 12.15 -9.37 -9.83
N LEU A 273 12.19 -9.34 -11.17
CA LEU A 273 13.11 -10.15 -11.96
C LEU A 273 14.58 -9.81 -11.68
N GLN A 274 14.93 -8.52 -11.57
CA GLN A 274 16.27 -8.09 -11.19
C GLN A 274 16.65 -8.56 -9.77
N CYS A 275 15.69 -8.52 -8.84
CA CYS A 275 15.92 -8.99 -7.48
C CYS A 275 16.16 -10.51 -7.43
N ILE A 276 15.42 -11.31 -8.21
CA ILE A 276 15.58 -12.76 -8.28
C ILE A 276 16.95 -13.11 -8.86
N GLU A 277 17.35 -12.47 -9.96
CA GLU A 277 18.64 -12.69 -10.61
C GLU A 277 19.82 -12.41 -9.69
N ARG A 278 19.72 -11.34 -8.87
CA ARG A 278 20.80 -10.88 -7.99
C ARG A 278 20.68 -11.38 -6.55
N LEU A 279 19.73 -12.28 -6.24
CA LEU A 279 19.44 -12.74 -4.89
C LEU A 279 20.63 -13.46 -4.25
N PRO A 280 21.33 -12.88 -3.25
CA PRO A 280 22.48 -13.51 -2.63
C PRO A 280 22.08 -14.65 -1.70
N LYS A 281 22.98 -15.57 -1.42
CA LYS A 281 22.86 -16.54 -0.32
C LYS A 281 23.28 -15.88 0.98
N GLY A 282 22.67 -16.28 2.10
CA GLY A 282 23.04 -15.74 3.42
C GLY A 282 21.90 -15.76 4.43
N PRO A 283 22.09 -15.19 5.60
CA PRO A 283 21.05 -15.08 6.63
C PRO A 283 19.92 -14.15 6.17
N VAL A 284 18.73 -14.41 6.71
CA VAL A 284 17.53 -13.63 6.40
C VAL A 284 17.05 -12.79 7.58
N ILE A 285 17.71 -12.91 8.72
CA ILE A 285 17.43 -12.14 9.93
C ILE A 285 18.74 -11.79 10.60
N SER A 286 18.79 -10.70 11.34
CA SER A 286 19.94 -10.25 12.12
C SER A 286 20.36 -11.30 13.14
N ILE A 287 21.67 -11.42 13.37
CA ILE A 287 22.27 -12.41 14.29
C ILE A 287 22.07 -12.03 15.76
N ASP A 288 21.64 -10.81 16.06
CA ASP A 288 21.43 -10.36 17.44
C ASP A 288 20.22 -11.03 18.09
N ASN A 289 20.48 -12.04 18.92
CA ASN A 289 19.45 -12.80 19.64
C ASN A 289 18.66 -12.00 20.68
N LYS A 290 19.00 -10.73 20.94
CA LYS A 290 18.21 -9.83 21.78
C LYS A 290 17.06 -9.20 21.01
N ILE A 291 17.16 -9.18 19.67
CA ILE A 291 16.19 -8.54 18.78
C ILE A 291 15.47 -9.58 17.92
N SER A 292 16.21 -10.57 17.45
CA SER A 292 15.71 -11.67 16.61
C SER A 292 15.69 -13.00 17.36
N PRO A 293 14.70 -13.87 17.09
CA PRO A 293 14.60 -15.15 17.76
C PRO A 293 15.80 -16.04 17.37
N PRO A 294 16.41 -16.74 18.34
CA PRO A 294 17.45 -17.73 18.06
C PRO A 294 16.89 -18.90 17.26
N ASN A 295 17.79 -19.65 16.60
CA ASN A 295 17.39 -20.84 15.85
C ASN A 295 16.75 -21.89 16.76
N ARG A 296 15.76 -22.62 16.24
CA ARG A 296 14.98 -23.60 17.01
C ARG A 296 15.85 -24.72 17.61
N ASP A 297 16.91 -25.12 16.91
CA ASP A 297 17.81 -26.15 17.40
C ASP A 297 18.72 -25.63 18.52
N ASP A 298 19.15 -24.37 18.45
CA ASP A 298 19.92 -23.71 19.50
C ASP A 298 19.12 -23.57 20.80
N ILE A 299 17.82 -23.33 20.71
CA ILE A 299 16.91 -23.24 21.87
C ILE A 299 16.89 -24.56 22.68
N LYS A 300 17.06 -25.70 22.01
CA LYS A 300 17.08 -27.02 22.67
C LYS A 300 18.41 -27.39 23.31
N GLN A 301 19.49 -26.75 22.87
CA GLN A 301 20.85 -27.11 23.25
C GLN A 301 21.55 -26.07 24.15
N SER A 302 21.13 -24.80 24.06
CA SER A 302 21.73 -23.69 24.77
C SER A 302 20.74 -23.03 25.72
N MET A 303 21.10 -22.95 26.99
CA MET A 303 20.31 -22.24 28.00
C MET A 303 20.21 -20.74 27.67
N GLU A 304 21.24 -20.14 27.13
CA GLU A 304 21.24 -18.73 26.73
C GLU A 304 20.23 -18.47 25.61
N ALA A 305 20.21 -19.31 24.57
CA ALA A 305 19.23 -19.23 23.48
C ALA A 305 17.79 -19.40 23.99
N LEU A 306 17.56 -20.30 24.95
CA LEU A 306 16.26 -20.49 25.58
C LEU A 306 15.82 -19.23 26.33
N ILE A 307 16.72 -18.61 27.11
CA ILE A 307 16.44 -17.37 27.87
C ILE A 307 16.13 -16.22 26.90
N HIS A 308 16.90 -16.05 25.83
CA HIS A 308 16.66 -15.03 24.84
C HIS A 308 15.32 -15.21 24.15
N HIS A 309 15.00 -16.44 23.74
CA HIS A 309 13.69 -16.76 23.17
C HIS A 309 12.54 -16.41 24.14
N PHE A 310 12.64 -16.86 25.39
CA PHE A 310 11.59 -16.60 26.39
C PHE A 310 11.41 -15.09 26.61
N LYS A 311 12.48 -14.34 26.82
CA LYS A 311 12.42 -12.89 27.04
C LYS A 311 11.88 -12.14 25.82
N LEU A 312 12.27 -12.52 24.61
CA LEU A 312 11.82 -11.85 23.39
C LEU A 312 10.30 -11.95 23.20
N PHE A 313 9.70 -13.11 23.51
CA PHE A 313 8.28 -13.32 23.32
C PHE A 313 7.42 -12.91 24.54
N THR A 314 7.98 -12.83 25.73
CA THR A 314 7.25 -12.37 26.94
C THR A 314 7.41 -10.88 27.19
N GLU A 315 8.64 -10.38 27.21
CA GLU A 315 8.97 -8.98 27.54
C GLU A 315 9.14 -8.12 26.26
N GLY A 316 9.67 -8.71 25.18
CA GLY A 316 10.09 -8.00 23.98
C GLY A 316 11.48 -7.35 24.16
N TYR A 317 11.95 -6.70 23.09
CA TYR A 317 13.21 -5.95 23.12
C TYR A 317 12.95 -4.48 23.50
N ARG A 318 13.95 -3.85 24.11
CA ARG A 318 13.93 -2.41 24.44
C ARG A 318 14.54 -1.60 23.31
N VAL A 319 13.91 -0.50 22.97
CA VAL A 319 14.38 0.42 21.93
C VAL A 319 14.99 1.65 22.61
N PRO A 320 16.18 2.11 22.22
CA PRO A 320 16.80 3.30 22.78
C PRO A 320 15.87 4.52 22.69
N LYS A 321 15.99 5.44 23.65
CA LYS A 321 15.24 6.69 23.66
C LYS A 321 15.58 7.51 22.40
N GLY A 322 14.56 7.96 21.71
CA GLY A 322 14.67 8.76 20.49
C GLY A 322 13.40 8.77 19.70
N ASP A 323 13.43 9.48 18.60
CA ASP A 323 12.34 9.55 17.64
C ASP A 323 12.86 9.39 16.20
N VAL A 324 12.00 8.87 15.34
CA VAL A 324 12.33 8.64 13.94
C VAL A 324 11.09 8.75 13.07
N TYR A 325 11.23 9.34 11.91
CA TYR A 325 10.27 9.22 10.81
C TYR A 325 10.85 8.35 9.70
N THR A 326 10.06 7.39 9.25
CA THR A 326 10.36 6.58 8.06
C THR A 326 9.17 6.56 7.16
N ALA A 327 9.41 6.66 5.88
CA ALA A 327 8.39 6.54 4.86
C ALA A 327 8.83 5.53 3.80
N VAL A 328 7.86 4.83 3.25
CA VAL A 328 8.02 3.92 2.12
C VAL A 328 7.05 4.32 1.00
N GLU A 329 7.43 4.03 -0.23
CA GLU A 329 6.54 4.18 -1.37
C GLU A 329 5.59 2.97 -1.41
N ALA A 330 4.45 3.09 -0.73
CA ALA A 330 3.38 2.11 -0.82
C ALA A 330 2.62 2.26 -2.15
N PRO A 331 1.85 1.25 -2.60
CA PRO A 331 1.10 1.32 -3.86
C PRO A 331 0.18 2.53 -3.96
N LYS A 332 -0.38 2.96 -2.84
CA LYS A 332 -1.30 4.11 -2.75
C LYS A 332 -0.60 5.46 -2.61
N GLY A 333 0.69 5.44 -2.29
CA GLY A 333 1.51 6.63 -2.11
C GLY A 333 2.47 6.52 -0.93
N GLU A 334 2.95 7.65 -0.44
CA GLU A 334 3.84 7.71 0.70
C GLU A 334 3.14 7.24 1.97
N PHE A 335 3.53 6.09 2.47
CA PHE A 335 3.14 5.60 3.80
C PHE A 335 4.25 5.86 4.79
N GLY A 336 3.96 6.65 5.83
CA GLY A 336 4.95 7.09 6.81
C GLY A 336 4.60 6.67 8.23
N VAL A 337 5.64 6.32 9.00
CA VAL A 337 5.56 5.99 10.41
C VAL A 337 6.49 6.92 11.20
N TYR A 338 5.92 7.71 12.10
CA TYR A 338 6.66 8.47 13.09
C TYR A 338 6.60 7.75 14.43
N LEU A 339 7.74 7.31 14.91
CA LEU A 339 7.88 6.45 16.07
C LEU A 339 8.72 7.14 17.13
N ILE A 340 8.20 7.24 18.36
CA ILE A 340 8.90 7.78 19.53
C ILE A 340 9.09 6.67 20.53
N SER A 341 10.31 6.50 21.02
CA SER A 341 10.68 5.58 22.09
C SER A 341 11.17 6.35 23.33
N ASP A 342 10.76 5.91 24.50
CA ASP A 342 11.21 6.40 25.80
C ASP A 342 12.33 5.53 26.44
N GLY A 343 12.76 4.47 25.73
CA GLY A 343 13.72 3.48 26.25
C GLY A 343 13.06 2.20 26.76
N SER A 344 11.72 2.12 26.69
CA SER A 344 10.96 0.93 27.10
C SER A 344 10.86 -0.12 25.98
N ASN A 345 10.17 -1.20 26.27
CA ASN A 345 9.85 -2.27 25.31
C ASN A 345 8.57 -2.01 24.50
N LYS A 346 7.96 -0.83 24.68
CA LYS A 346 6.75 -0.39 23.98
C LYS A 346 6.99 0.97 23.35
N PRO A 347 6.37 1.25 22.19
CA PRO A 347 6.38 2.60 21.64
C PRO A 347 5.71 3.61 22.59
N TYR A 348 6.37 4.73 22.86
CA TYR A 348 5.73 5.84 23.58
C TYR A 348 4.65 6.50 22.73
N ARG A 349 4.95 6.73 21.45
CA ARG A 349 4.00 7.23 20.45
C ARG A 349 4.28 6.63 19.09
N CYS A 350 3.22 6.24 18.41
CA CYS A 350 3.26 5.85 17.01
C CYS A 350 2.23 6.68 16.24
N LYS A 351 2.71 7.50 15.30
CA LYS A 351 1.87 8.27 14.39
C LYS A 351 2.00 7.72 12.99
N ILE A 352 0.87 7.48 12.35
CA ILE A 352 0.79 6.90 11.00
C ILE A 352 0.34 7.98 10.03
N ARG A 353 1.14 8.21 8.98
CA ARG A 353 0.75 9.01 7.83
C ARG A 353 0.23 8.05 6.76
N ALA A 354 -1.06 8.08 6.54
CA ALA A 354 -1.73 7.31 5.49
C ALA A 354 -1.92 8.20 4.25
N PRO A 355 -1.52 7.77 3.05
CA PRO A 355 -1.71 8.55 1.83
C PRO A 355 -3.20 8.76 1.50
N GLY A 356 -4.04 7.74 1.70
CA GLY A 356 -5.46 7.80 1.45
C GLY A 356 -6.20 8.89 2.24
N PHE A 357 -5.71 9.26 3.43
CA PHE A 357 -6.33 10.31 4.24
C PHE A 357 -6.24 11.70 3.56
N SER A 358 -5.06 12.06 3.02
CA SER A 358 -4.88 13.31 2.29
C SER A 358 -5.59 13.28 0.92
N HIS A 359 -5.61 12.14 0.25
CA HIS A 359 -6.31 12.00 -1.03
C HIS A 359 -7.82 12.18 -0.87
N LEU A 360 -8.42 11.60 0.17
CA LEU A 360 -9.86 11.72 0.42
C LEU A 360 -10.28 13.13 0.81
N GLN A 361 -9.41 13.89 1.48
CA GLN A 361 -9.69 15.28 1.84
C GLN A 361 -10.00 16.16 0.61
N ALA A 362 -9.38 15.85 -0.54
CA ALA A 362 -9.59 16.60 -1.77
C ALA A 362 -10.87 16.19 -2.53
N MET A 363 -11.68 15.28 -1.98
CA MET A 363 -12.85 14.73 -2.68
C MET A 363 -13.84 15.80 -3.13
N ASP A 364 -14.15 16.79 -2.28
CA ASP A 364 -15.04 17.88 -2.63
C ASP A 364 -14.51 18.69 -3.83
N TYR A 365 -13.22 18.97 -3.84
CA TYR A 365 -12.56 19.66 -4.94
C TYR A 365 -12.64 18.86 -6.25
N LEU A 366 -12.41 17.54 -6.19
CA LEU A 366 -12.32 16.66 -7.35
C LEU A 366 -13.65 16.41 -8.05
N ILE A 367 -14.77 16.44 -7.32
CA ILE A 367 -16.08 16.09 -7.86
C ILE A 367 -17.02 17.26 -8.02
N ARG A 368 -16.68 18.43 -7.49
CA ARG A 368 -17.52 19.61 -7.63
C ARG A 368 -17.69 20.02 -9.07
N GLY A 369 -18.95 20.17 -9.52
CA GLY A 369 -19.30 20.50 -10.90
C GLY A 369 -19.32 19.32 -11.87
N HIS A 370 -18.97 18.10 -11.40
CA HIS A 370 -19.15 16.86 -12.15
C HIS A 370 -20.51 16.22 -11.87
N MET A 371 -20.87 15.24 -12.68
CA MET A 371 -22.11 14.50 -12.50
C MET A 371 -22.03 13.50 -11.36
N LEU A 372 -23.16 13.17 -10.75
CA LEU A 372 -23.27 12.11 -9.75
C LEU A 372 -22.64 10.78 -10.25
N ALA A 373 -22.80 10.48 -11.53
CA ALA A 373 -22.21 9.29 -12.16
C ALA A 373 -20.67 9.30 -12.17
N ASP A 374 -20.01 10.45 -12.05
CA ASP A 374 -18.55 10.58 -12.05
C ASP A 374 -17.94 10.32 -10.66
N VAL A 375 -18.76 10.42 -9.61
CA VAL A 375 -18.30 10.20 -8.22
C VAL A 375 -17.63 8.83 -8.02
N PRO A 376 -18.21 7.69 -8.49
CA PRO A 376 -17.53 6.39 -8.42
C PRO A 376 -16.20 6.35 -9.17
N ALA A 377 -16.13 6.94 -10.36
CA ALA A 377 -14.90 6.94 -11.16
C ALA A 377 -13.77 7.72 -10.46
N VAL A 378 -14.08 8.87 -9.88
CA VAL A 378 -13.12 9.65 -9.09
C VAL A 378 -12.68 8.87 -7.85
N LEU A 379 -13.62 8.31 -7.06
CA LEU A 379 -13.31 7.49 -5.88
C LEU A 379 -12.40 6.31 -6.24
N GLY A 380 -12.72 5.57 -7.29
CA GLY A 380 -11.89 4.48 -7.78
C GLY A 380 -10.48 4.91 -8.15
N SER A 381 -10.34 6.11 -8.75
CA SER A 381 -9.03 6.65 -9.13
C SER A 381 -8.15 7.04 -7.94
N LEU A 382 -8.75 7.40 -6.77
CA LEU A 382 -8.03 7.76 -5.55
C LEU A 382 -7.38 6.56 -4.86
N ASP A 383 -7.85 5.36 -5.12
CA ASP A 383 -7.35 4.11 -4.52
C ASP A 383 -7.35 4.12 -2.98
N ILE A 384 -8.51 4.38 -2.40
CA ILE A 384 -8.66 4.53 -0.96
C ILE A 384 -8.94 3.19 -0.29
N VAL A 385 -8.22 2.90 0.80
CA VAL A 385 -8.49 1.80 1.72
C VAL A 385 -8.75 2.36 3.12
N PHE A 386 -9.95 2.14 3.63
CA PHE A 386 -10.38 2.76 4.89
C PHE A 386 -9.65 2.21 6.12
N GLY A 387 -9.01 1.05 6.02
CA GLY A 387 -8.17 0.54 7.10
C GLY A 387 -7.02 1.47 7.45
N GLU A 388 -6.39 2.12 6.45
CA GLU A 388 -5.33 3.11 6.69
C GLU A 388 -5.86 4.53 6.93
N VAL A 389 -7.00 4.89 6.35
CA VAL A 389 -7.61 6.21 6.51
C VAL A 389 -8.11 6.40 7.93
N ASP A 390 -8.86 5.44 8.45
CA ASP A 390 -9.51 5.51 9.75
C ASP A 390 -8.57 5.11 10.91
N ARG A 391 -7.58 4.23 10.67
CA ARG A 391 -6.54 3.72 11.62
C ARG A 391 -7.05 3.08 12.89
#